data_148638f5876d575b4d906550a0beb21d
#
_entry.id   148638f5876d575b4d906550a0beb21d
#
_cell.length_a   1.000
_cell.length_b   1.000
_cell.length_c   1.000
_cell.angle_alpha   90.00
_cell.angle_beta   90.00
_cell.angle_gamma   90.00
#
_symmetry.space_group_name_H-M   'P 1'
#
loop_
_entity.id
_entity.type
_entity.pdbx_description
1 polymer ?
#
loop_
_entity_poly.entity_id
_entity_poly.type
_entity_poly.pdbx_seq_one_letter_code
_entity_poly.pdbx_strand_id
1 'polypeptide(L)'
;MPMMVWLTALGVGGATAVGAGLGFAFRKASHKFSDIVLAFAAGVMLAAAVLGLILPSAEHGGKWGLLITVAGIFAGAVCLNLLDRLVPHLHKLAGGDIEAHRQTSVSKIMLFVMAIAIHNLPEGIAAGVGFGAGDTAQALIIAGGIALQNIPEGMVIIAPMLAAGVKPRRTFVLAMITGLVEVVGTLIGYFAVHIASVILPFALAFAGGTMLYVISDEIIPDTHAHGHQKGATYALLVGFCLMLVTDVLLG
;
A
#
# COMPACT_ATOMS: atom_id res chain seq x y z
N MET A 1 8.31 18.17 15.47
CA MET A 1 8.51 17.07 14.57
C MET A 1 8.04 15.70 15.11
N PRO A 2 8.43 15.20 16.28
CA PRO A 2 7.98 13.86 16.71
C PRO A 2 6.46 13.68 16.74
N MET A 3 5.70 14.69 17.17
CA MET A 3 4.24 14.64 17.24
C MET A 3 3.58 14.50 15.85
N MET A 4 4.09 15.21 14.84
CA MET A 4 3.58 15.10 13.46
C MET A 4 3.77 13.70 12.90
N VAL A 5 4.93 13.09 13.11
CA VAL A 5 5.21 11.71 12.66
C VAL A 5 4.26 10.71 13.33
N TRP A 6 3.99 10.85 14.63
CA TRP A 6 3.02 10.01 15.33
C TRP A 6 1.59 10.19 14.80
N LEU A 7 1.17 11.45 14.57
CA LEU A 7 -0.15 11.73 13.99
C LEU A 7 -0.28 11.15 12.59
N THR A 8 0.77 11.27 11.78
CA THR A 8 0.81 10.70 10.45
C THR A 8 0.78 9.18 10.48
N ALA A 9 1.60 8.53 11.32
CA ALA A 9 1.59 7.08 11.47
C ALA A 9 0.20 6.56 11.87
N LEU A 10 -0.43 7.19 12.86
CA LEU A 10 -1.78 6.85 13.29
C LEU A 10 -2.84 7.17 12.22
N GLY A 11 -2.64 8.23 11.43
CA GLY A 11 -3.52 8.60 10.33
C GLY A 11 -3.48 7.59 9.19
N VAL A 12 -2.28 7.18 8.77
CA VAL A 12 -2.05 6.20 7.71
C VAL A 12 -2.62 4.84 8.11
N GLY A 13 -2.20 4.27 9.25
CA GLY A 13 -2.71 2.98 9.71
C GLY A 13 -4.19 3.03 10.16
N GLY A 14 -4.67 4.19 10.63
CA GLY A 14 -6.07 4.42 10.95
C GLY A 14 -6.98 4.44 9.73
N ALA A 15 -6.47 4.87 8.57
CA ALA A 15 -7.22 4.86 7.31
C ALA A 15 -7.62 3.45 6.89
N THR A 16 -6.74 2.45 7.06
CA THR A 16 -7.06 1.04 6.86
C THR A 16 -8.19 0.57 7.79
N ALA A 17 -8.18 0.99 9.05
CA ALA A 17 -9.27 0.67 9.99
C ALA A 17 -10.61 1.33 9.60
N VAL A 18 -10.57 2.58 9.12
CA VAL A 18 -11.75 3.27 8.56
C VAL A 18 -12.27 2.53 7.34
N GLY A 19 -11.37 2.14 6.42
CA GLY A 19 -11.70 1.33 5.25
C GLY A 19 -12.35 0.01 5.64
N ALA A 20 -11.79 -0.70 6.61
CA ALA A 20 -12.38 -1.93 7.13
C ALA A 20 -13.81 -1.70 7.69
N GLY A 21 -14.03 -0.62 8.41
CA GLY A 21 -15.36 -0.23 8.87
C GLY A 21 -16.34 -0.04 7.71
N LEU A 22 -15.94 0.72 6.68
CA LEU A 22 -16.72 0.92 5.46
C LEU A 22 -16.94 -0.41 4.72
N GLY A 23 -15.97 -1.31 4.69
CA GLY A 23 -16.07 -2.62 4.06
C GLY A 23 -17.24 -3.47 4.61
N PHE A 24 -17.59 -3.33 5.87
CA PHE A 24 -18.79 -3.98 6.40
C PHE A 24 -20.08 -3.43 5.81
N ALA A 25 -20.16 -2.12 5.53
CA ALA A 25 -21.31 -1.52 4.86
C ALA A 25 -21.41 -1.98 3.39
N PHE A 26 -20.27 -2.10 2.73
CA PHE A 26 -20.15 -2.47 1.30
C PHE A 26 -19.85 -3.97 1.05
N ARG A 27 -19.97 -4.83 2.06
CA ARG A 27 -19.65 -6.28 1.97
C ARG A 27 -20.42 -7.07 0.92
N LYS A 28 -21.51 -6.51 0.38
CA LYS A 28 -22.32 -7.08 -0.71
C LYS A 28 -22.13 -6.33 -2.03
N ALA A 29 -21.13 -5.44 -2.10
CA ALA A 29 -20.82 -4.73 -3.33
C ALA A 29 -20.40 -5.70 -4.44
N SER A 30 -20.64 -5.30 -5.69
CA SER A 30 -20.25 -6.10 -6.85
C SER A 30 -18.73 -6.10 -7.04
N HIS A 31 -18.17 -7.12 -7.71
CA HIS A 31 -16.77 -7.13 -8.12
C HIS A 31 -16.41 -5.86 -8.90
N LYS A 32 -17.30 -5.37 -9.77
CA LYS A 32 -17.09 -4.10 -10.48
C LYS A 32 -16.82 -2.93 -9.55
N PHE A 33 -17.54 -2.81 -8.45
CA PHE A 33 -17.32 -1.74 -7.47
C PHE A 33 -15.95 -1.90 -6.81
N SER A 34 -15.60 -3.10 -6.37
CA SER A 34 -14.30 -3.39 -5.75
C SER A 34 -13.14 -3.12 -6.71
N ASP A 35 -13.25 -3.56 -7.97
CA ASP A 35 -12.24 -3.34 -9.01
C ASP A 35 -12.00 -1.84 -9.25
N ILE A 36 -13.08 -1.04 -9.35
CA ILE A 36 -12.99 0.41 -9.55
C ILE A 36 -12.33 1.09 -8.35
N VAL A 37 -12.75 0.75 -7.13
CA VAL A 37 -12.24 1.35 -5.90
C VAL A 37 -10.77 1.01 -5.68
N LEU A 38 -10.39 -0.25 -5.91
CA LEU A 38 -9.01 -0.70 -5.78
C LEU A 38 -8.11 -0.14 -6.89
N ALA A 39 -8.60 -0.07 -8.12
CA ALA A 39 -7.86 0.54 -9.22
C ALA A 39 -7.64 2.05 -9.01
N PHE A 40 -8.61 2.77 -8.43
CA PHE A 40 -8.42 4.16 -8.01
C PHE A 40 -7.29 4.28 -6.97
N ALA A 41 -7.27 3.40 -5.97
CA ALA A 41 -6.18 3.35 -4.98
C ALA A 41 -4.82 3.11 -5.65
N ALA A 42 -4.74 2.15 -6.58
CA ALA A 42 -3.51 1.88 -7.35
C ALA A 42 -3.02 3.12 -8.12
N GLY A 43 -3.94 3.93 -8.65
CA GLY A 43 -3.58 5.18 -9.31
C GLY A 43 -2.97 6.22 -8.37
N VAL A 44 -3.55 6.41 -7.19
CA VAL A 44 -3.01 7.28 -6.13
C VAL A 44 -1.63 6.78 -5.70
N MET A 45 -1.50 5.47 -5.44
CA MET A 45 -0.26 4.82 -5.06
C MET A 45 0.84 4.98 -6.12
N LEU A 46 0.49 4.83 -7.41
CA LEU A 46 1.43 4.97 -8.51
C LEU A 46 1.99 6.40 -8.59
N ALA A 47 1.15 7.42 -8.47
CA ALA A 47 1.59 8.81 -8.45
C ALA A 47 2.45 9.10 -7.20
N ALA A 48 2.03 8.66 -6.02
CA ALA A 48 2.81 8.83 -4.78
C ALA A 48 4.19 8.16 -4.88
N ALA A 49 4.28 6.95 -5.43
CA ALA A 49 5.54 6.25 -5.61
C ALA A 49 6.48 6.99 -6.57
N VAL A 50 5.98 7.48 -7.70
CA VAL A 50 6.80 8.15 -8.71
C VAL A 50 7.16 9.57 -8.27
N LEU A 51 6.17 10.40 -7.95
CA LEU A 51 6.36 11.82 -7.67
C LEU A 51 6.96 12.04 -6.28
N GLY A 52 6.44 11.33 -5.27
CA GLY A 52 6.82 11.54 -3.88
C GLY A 52 8.07 10.78 -3.43
N LEU A 53 8.46 9.70 -4.10
CA LEU A 53 9.56 8.84 -3.64
C LEU A 53 10.68 8.70 -4.68
N ILE A 54 10.36 8.27 -5.91
CA ILE A 54 11.38 7.94 -6.91
C ILE A 54 12.06 9.20 -7.46
N LEU A 55 11.30 10.22 -7.84
CA LEU A 55 11.88 11.47 -8.33
C LEU A 55 12.72 12.18 -7.26
N PRO A 56 12.23 12.37 -6.02
CA PRO A 56 13.05 12.94 -4.94
C PRO A 56 14.30 12.11 -4.62
N SER A 57 14.25 10.78 -4.74
CA SER A 57 15.43 9.94 -4.60
C SER A 57 16.54 10.34 -5.58
N ALA A 58 16.18 10.52 -6.86
CA ALA A 58 17.14 10.89 -7.91
C ALA A 58 17.77 12.27 -7.64
N GLU A 59 16.98 13.21 -7.13
CA GLU A 59 17.42 14.57 -6.81
C GLU A 59 18.35 14.61 -5.59
N HIS A 60 18.02 13.88 -4.51
CA HIS A 60 18.81 13.85 -3.28
C HIS A 60 20.13 13.06 -3.42
N GLY A 61 20.24 12.17 -4.39
CA GLY A 61 21.41 11.32 -4.58
C GLY A 61 22.63 12.01 -5.23
N GLY A 62 22.57 13.28 -5.57
CA GLY A 62 23.63 14.07 -6.22
C GLY A 62 24.09 13.41 -7.53
N LYS A 63 25.40 13.42 -7.81
CA LYS A 63 25.95 12.85 -9.05
C LYS A 63 25.71 11.35 -9.27
N TRP A 64 25.42 10.61 -8.23
CA TRP A 64 25.10 9.19 -8.25
C TRP A 64 23.59 8.92 -8.09
N GLY A 65 22.76 9.97 -7.99
CA GLY A 65 21.34 9.90 -7.68
C GLY A 65 20.59 8.90 -8.54
N LEU A 66 20.76 8.98 -9.87
CA LEU A 66 20.09 8.06 -10.79
C LEU A 66 20.48 6.60 -10.56
N LEU A 67 21.77 6.33 -10.31
CA LEU A 67 22.24 4.95 -10.06
C LEU A 67 21.71 4.40 -8.74
N ILE A 68 21.71 5.24 -7.69
CA ILE A 68 21.16 4.89 -6.37
C ILE A 68 19.67 4.62 -6.48
N THR A 69 18.94 5.47 -7.22
CA THR A 69 17.50 5.32 -7.45
C THR A 69 17.19 4.02 -8.18
N VAL A 70 17.86 3.73 -9.29
CA VAL A 70 17.67 2.47 -10.03
C VAL A 70 17.97 1.27 -9.13
N ALA A 71 19.11 1.29 -8.41
CA ALA A 71 19.45 0.22 -7.48
C ALA A 71 18.40 0.04 -6.37
N GLY A 72 17.90 1.14 -5.80
CA GLY A 72 16.86 1.13 -4.77
C GLY A 72 15.55 0.54 -5.27
N ILE A 73 15.07 0.95 -6.46
CA ILE A 73 13.85 0.41 -7.08
C ILE A 73 13.94 -1.12 -7.21
N PHE A 74 15.01 -1.62 -7.82
CA PHE A 74 15.18 -3.07 -7.99
C PHE A 74 15.38 -3.79 -6.67
N ALA A 75 16.08 -3.20 -5.70
CA ALA A 75 16.22 -3.79 -4.36
C ALA A 75 14.86 -3.91 -3.65
N GLY A 76 14.00 -2.89 -3.75
CA GLY A 76 12.64 -2.91 -3.22
C GLY A 76 11.78 -3.99 -3.87
N ALA A 77 11.76 -4.04 -5.20
CA ALA A 77 11.01 -5.05 -5.96
C ALA A 77 11.50 -6.48 -5.65
N VAL A 78 12.82 -6.71 -5.59
CA VAL A 78 13.40 -8.03 -5.25
C VAL A 78 13.06 -8.39 -3.80
N CYS A 79 13.17 -7.44 -2.86
CA CYS A 79 12.83 -7.67 -1.46
C CYS A 79 11.38 -8.17 -1.32
N LEU A 80 10.44 -7.48 -1.97
CA LEU A 80 9.03 -7.86 -1.92
C LEU A 80 8.78 -9.21 -2.61
N ASN A 81 9.35 -9.44 -3.79
CA ASN A 81 9.27 -10.73 -4.47
C ASN A 81 9.81 -11.90 -3.62
N LEU A 82 10.85 -11.67 -2.82
CA LEU A 82 11.35 -12.67 -1.89
C LEU A 82 10.42 -12.90 -0.71
N LEU A 83 9.82 -11.82 -0.18
CA LEU A 83 8.83 -11.91 0.88
C LEU A 83 7.59 -12.69 0.42
N ASP A 84 7.09 -12.42 -0.78
CA ASP A 84 5.95 -13.15 -1.37
C ASP A 84 6.25 -14.64 -1.57
N ARG A 85 7.49 -15.00 -1.90
CA ARG A 85 7.91 -16.41 -1.98
C ARG A 85 7.97 -17.08 -0.62
N LEU A 86 8.28 -16.33 0.43
CA LEU A 86 8.31 -16.84 1.80
C LEU A 86 6.89 -17.04 2.38
N VAL A 87 5.90 -16.30 1.85
CA VAL A 87 4.47 -16.46 2.18
C VAL A 87 3.78 -17.24 1.06
N PRO A 88 3.80 -18.58 1.08
CA PRO A 88 3.35 -19.38 -0.06
C PRO A 88 1.87 -19.18 -0.38
N HIS A 89 1.61 -18.69 -1.58
CA HIS A 89 0.40 -18.92 -2.37
C HIS A 89 -0.84 -18.08 -2.12
N LEU A 90 -0.69 -16.77 -2.07
CA LEU A 90 -1.85 -15.89 -2.17
C LEU A 90 -2.42 -15.78 -3.59
N HIS A 91 -1.59 -15.82 -4.62
CA HIS A 91 -2.03 -15.84 -6.02
C HIS A 91 -3.02 -16.98 -6.37
N LYS A 92 -3.03 -18.07 -5.60
CA LYS A 92 -4.01 -19.16 -5.80
C LYS A 92 -5.34 -18.94 -5.06
N LEU A 93 -5.41 -17.98 -4.13
CA LEU A 93 -6.62 -17.71 -3.35
C LEU A 93 -7.50 -16.62 -3.95
N ALA A 94 -6.93 -15.68 -4.70
CA ALA A 94 -7.69 -14.63 -5.36
C ALA A 94 -8.37 -15.10 -6.67
N GLY A 95 -7.86 -16.16 -7.32
CA GLY A 95 -8.38 -16.66 -8.59
C GLY A 95 -8.99 -18.07 -8.59
N GLY A 96 -9.09 -18.74 -7.46
CA GLY A 96 -9.58 -20.12 -7.38
C GLY A 96 -10.82 -20.27 -6.51
N ASP A 97 -11.86 -20.86 -7.07
CA ASP A 97 -13.15 -21.22 -6.46
C ASP A 97 -13.14 -21.32 -4.92
N ILE A 98 -13.58 -20.26 -4.28
CA ILE A 98 -13.76 -20.15 -2.81
C ILE A 98 -14.84 -21.14 -2.32
N GLU A 99 -15.66 -21.68 -3.20
CA GLU A 99 -16.78 -22.57 -2.86
C GLU A 99 -16.37 -24.01 -2.51
N ALA A 100 -15.17 -24.49 -2.85
CA ALA A 100 -14.90 -25.93 -2.83
C ALA A 100 -14.34 -26.54 -1.53
N HIS A 101 -13.82 -25.79 -0.53
CA HIS A 101 -13.16 -26.42 0.61
C HIS A 101 -13.35 -25.73 1.97
N ARG A 102 -14.37 -26.14 2.69
CA ARG A 102 -14.73 -25.70 4.06
C ARG A 102 -13.75 -26.15 5.17
N GLN A 103 -12.70 -26.91 4.89
CA GLN A 103 -11.86 -27.55 5.91
C GLN A 103 -10.39 -27.12 6.00
N THR A 104 -9.94 -26.15 5.19
CA THR A 104 -8.55 -25.62 5.28
C THR A 104 -8.51 -24.12 5.60
N SER A 105 -9.52 -23.57 6.26
CA SER A 105 -9.81 -22.14 6.27
C SER A 105 -8.85 -21.26 7.09
N VAL A 106 -8.33 -21.73 8.21
CA VAL A 106 -7.55 -20.86 9.13
C VAL A 106 -6.16 -20.52 8.60
N SER A 107 -5.47 -21.48 7.97
CA SER A 107 -4.15 -21.23 7.40
C SER A 107 -4.22 -20.30 6.18
N LYS A 108 -5.23 -20.45 5.33
CA LYS A 108 -5.45 -19.58 4.15
C LYS A 108 -5.78 -18.14 4.53
N ILE A 109 -6.62 -17.95 5.56
CA ILE A 109 -6.97 -16.64 6.09
C ILE A 109 -5.75 -15.95 6.67
N MET A 110 -4.92 -16.68 7.41
CA MET A 110 -3.71 -16.12 7.99
C MET A 110 -2.71 -15.71 6.91
N LEU A 111 -2.58 -16.51 5.83
CA LEU A 111 -1.74 -16.16 4.68
C LEU A 111 -2.24 -14.89 3.97
N PHE A 112 -3.55 -14.76 3.77
CA PHE A 112 -4.16 -13.56 3.19
C PHE A 112 -3.88 -12.30 4.04
N VAL A 113 -4.07 -12.38 5.35
CA VAL A 113 -3.77 -11.26 6.26
C VAL A 113 -2.27 -10.93 6.26
N MET A 114 -1.41 -11.96 6.22
CA MET A 114 0.04 -11.74 6.19
C MET A 114 0.50 -11.04 4.92
N ALA A 115 -0.08 -11.37 3.77
CA ALA A 115 0.27 -10.67 2.54
C ALA A 115 -0.08 -9.20 2.61
N ILE A 116 -1.31 -8.87 3.00
CA ILE A 116 -1.71 -7.48 3.16
C ILE A 116 -0.77 -6.77 4.16
N ALA A 117 -0.41 -7.43 5.27
CA ALA A 117 0.55 -6.87 6.21
C ALA A 117 1.94 -6.63 5.59
N ILE A 118 2.39 -7.50 4.68
CA ILE A 118 3.64 -7.35 3.94
C ILE A 118 3.59 -6.14 3.01
N HIS A 119 2.44 -5.89 2.36
CA HIS A 119 2.27 -4.72 1.49
C HIS A 119 2.19 -3.42 2.31
N ASN A 120 1.49 -3.43 3.42
CA ASN A 120 1.32 -2.26 4.29
C ASN A 120 2.65 -1.82 4.96
N LEU A 121 3.61 -2.73 5.16
CA LEU A 121 4.89 -2.36 5.78
C LEU A 121 5.72 -1.39 4.91
N PRO A 122 5.95 -1.63 3.60
CA PRO A 122 6.58 -0.67 2.70
C PRO A 122 5.86 0.67 2.60
N GLU A 123 4.53 0.67 2.62
CA GLU A 123 3.74 1.91 2.59
C GLU A 123 3.96 2.75 3.84
N GLY A 124 3.93 2.11 5.01
CA GLY A 124 4.31 2.78 6.24
C GLY A 124 5.74 3.32 6.17
N ILE A 125 6.71 2.53 5.72
CA ILE A 125 8.10 2.97 5.55
C ILE A 125 8.16 4.19 4.62
N ALA A 126 7.43 4.21 3.50
CA ALA A 126 7.36 5.33 2.57
C ALA A 126 6.87 6.62 3.27
N ALA A 127 5.79 6.53 4.05
CA ALA A 127 5.28 7.65 4.84
C ALA A 127 6.32 8.18 5.84
N GLY A 128 7.07 7.28 6.49
CA GLY A 128 8.11 7.64 7.45
C GLY A 128 9.35 8.27 6.82
N VAL A 129 9.83 7.70 5.72
CA VAL A 129 11.02 8.17 4.97
C VAL A 129 10.79 9.57 4.41
N GLY A 130 9.57 9.89 3.96
CA GLY A 130 9.21 11.22 3.47
C GLY A 130 9.56 12.34 4.46
N PHE A 131 9.37 12.13 5.77
CA PHE A 131 9.77 13.10 6.80
C PHE A 131 11.29 13.27 6.92
N GLY A 132 12.07 12.31 6.47
CA GLY A 132 13.54 12.38 6.49
C GLY A 132 14.11 13.30 5.41
N ALA A 133 13.37 13.58 4.34
CA ALA A 133 13.76 14.50 3.28
C ALA A 133 13.81 15.98 3.74
N GLY A 134 13.22 16.29 4.89
CA GLY A 134 13.23 17.65 5.48
C GLY A 134 12.09 18.54 4.98
N ASP A 135 11.36 18.15 3.97
CA ASP A 135 10.16 18.82 3.50
C ASP A 135 8.90 18.21 4.14
N THR A 136 8.35 18.93 5.10
CA THR A 136 7.17 18.47 5.84
C THR A 136 5.90 18.51 4.98
N ALA A 137 5.79 19.45 4.03
CA ALA A 137 4.63 19.56 3.15
C ALA A 137 4.58 18.34 2.21
N GLN A 138 5.69 18.05 1.56
CA GLN A 138 5.81 16.88 0.70
C GLN A 138 5.58 15.56 1.45
N ALA A 139 6.13 15.43 2.68
CA ALA A 139 5.89 14.27 3.53
C ALA A 139 4.40 14.06 3.85
N LEU A 140 3.67 15.15 4.13
CA LEU A 140 2.23 15.08 4.42
C LEU A 140 1.41 14.75 3.15
N ILE A 141 1.83 15.20 1.97
CA ILE A 141 1.18 14.86 0.70
C ILE A 141 1.31 13.36 0.42
N ILE A 142 2.53 12.82 0.57
CA ILE A 142 2.78 11.38 0.40
C ILE A 142 1.94 10.57 1.40
N ALA A 143 2.01 10.93 2.68
CA ALA A 143 1.25 10.25 3.72
C ALA A 143 -0.27 10.38 3.53
N GLY A 144 -0.75 11.52 3.03
CA GLY A 144 -2.15 11.74 2.68
C GLY A 144 -2.59 10.85 1.51
N GLY A 145 -1.76 10.70 0.49
CA GLY A 145 -1.97 9.76 -0.61
C GLY A 145 -2.06 8.32 -0.12
N ILE A 146 -1.10 7.90 0.73
CA ILE A 146 -1.10 6.57 1.34
C ILE A 146 -2.36 6.36 2.20
N ALA A 147 -2.73 7.30 3.03
CA ALA A 147 -3.97 7.21 3.82
C ALA A 147 -5.22 7.11 2.93
N LEU A 148 -5.25 7.84 1.82
CA LEU A 148 -6.37 7.82 0.88
C LEU A 148 -6.54 6.44 0.22
N GLN A 149 -5.44 5.79 -0.20
CA GLN A 149 -5.48 4.46 -0.81
C GLN A 149 -5.79 3.34 0.21
N ASN A 150 -5.37 3.50 1.46
CA ASN A 150 -5.60 2.52 2.53
C ASN A 150 -7.09 2.36 2.86
N ILE A 151 -7.93 3.38 2.62
CA ILE A 151 -9.38 3.24 2.78
C ILE A 151 -9.95 2.19 1.81
N PRO A 152 -9.77 2.27 0.48
CA PRO A 152 -10.10 1.20 -0.44
C PRO A 152 -9.55 -0.17 -0.05
N GLU A 153 -8.28 -0.24 0.30
CA GLU A 153 -7.62 -1.50 0.64
C GLU A 153 -8.22 -2.15 1.90
N GLY A 154 -8.44 -1.37 2.95
CA GLY A 154 -9.15 -1.84 4.13
C GLY A 154 -10.56 -2.34 3.84
N MET A 155 -11.26 -1.72 2.86
CA MET A 155 -12.61 -2.14 2.45
C MET A 155 -12.61 -3.52 1.80
N VAL A 156 -11.68 -3.79 0.87
CA VAL A 156 -11.68 -5.03 0.07
C VAL A 156 -11.29 -6.27 0.88
N ILE A 157 -10.65 -6.11 2.04
CA ILE A 157 -10.31 -7.19 2.96
C ILE A 157 -11.57 -7.88 3.52
N ILE A 158 -12.64 -7.14 3.75
CA ILE A 158 -13.78 -7.58 4.57
C ILE A 158 -14.58 -8.68 3.90
N ALA A 159 -14.94 -8.51 2.63
CA ALA A 159 -15.81 -9.46 1.92
C ALA A 159 -15.19 -10.86 1.80
N PRO A 160 -13.92 -11.05 1.37
CA PRO A 160 -13.28 -12.35 1.29
C PRO A 160 -13.17 -13.05 2.66
N MET A 161 -12.86 -12.31 3.72
CA MET A 161 -12.75 -12.88 5.06
C MET A 161 -14.08 -13.37 5.60
N LEU A 162 -15.16 -12.61 5.39
CA LEU A 162 -16.50 -13.02 5.78
C LEU A 162 -16.98 -14.21 4.96
N ALA A 163 -16.70 -14.26 3.65
CA ALA A 163 -17.00 -15.38 2.77
C ALA A 163 -16.25 -16.67 3.21
N ALA A 164 -15.02 -16.53 3.70
CA ALA A 164 -14.26 -17.64 4.28
C ALA A 164 -14.74 -18.08 5.68
N GLY A 165 -15.82 -17.44 6.21
CA GLY A 165 -16.43 -17.81 7.48
C GLY A 165 -15.77 -17.20 8.72
N VAL A 166 -14.90 -16.20 8.56
CA VAL A 166 -14.31 -15.47 9.70
C VAL A 166 -15.38 -14.61 10.36
N LYS A 167 -15.44 -14.67 11.69
CA LYS A 167 -16.40 -13.85 12.46
C LYS A 167 -16.13 -12.35 12.22
N PRO A 168 -17.17 -11.50 12.09
CA PRO A 168 -17.00 -10.06 11.80
C PRO A 168 -16.03 -9.34 12.74
N ARG A 169 -16.12 -9.59 14.04
CA ARG A 169 -15.20 -8.99 15.02
C ARG A 169 -13.74 -9.37 14.75
N ARG A 170 -13.48 -10.65 14.42
CA ARG A 170 -12.13 -11.13 14.11
C ARG A 170 -11.62 -10.54 12.79
N THR A 171 -12.49 -10.43 11.78
CA THR A 171 -12.19 -9.78 10.51
C THR A 171 -11.74 -8.33 10.73
N PHE A 172 -12.50 -7.57 11.52
CA PHE A 172 -12.15 -6.17 11.82
C PHE A 172 -10.81 -6.06 12.57
N VAL A 173 -10.61 -6.90 13.60
CA VAL A 173 -9.35 -6.90 14.37
C VAL A 173 -8.15 -7.24 13.48
N LEU A 174 -8.28 -8.21 12.57
CA LEU A 174 -7.21 -8.58 11.65
C LEU A 174 -6.90 -7.43 10.67
N ALA A 175 -7.92 -6.77 10.12
CA ALA A 175 -7.72 -5.57 9.29
C ALA A 175 -7.07 -4.41 10.08
N MET A 176 -7.42 -4.22 11.34
CA MET A 176 -6.72 -3.24 12.20
C MET A 176 -5.24 -3.61 12.42
N ILE A 177 -4.92 -4.89 12.55
CA ILE A 177 -3.54 -5.33 12.72
C ILE A 177 -2.72 -5.00 11.47
N THR A 178 -3.27 -5.16 10.26
CA THR A 178 -2.57 -4.76 9.03
C THR A 178 -2.29 -3.25 9.01
N GLY A 179 -3.24 -2.42 9.43
CA GLY A 179 -3.01 -0.97 9.61
C GLY A 179 -1.96 -0.63 10.70
N LEU A 180 -1.87 -1.43 11.77
CA LEU A 180 -0.81 -1.24 12.77
C LEU A 180 0.60 -1.53 12.21
N VAL A 181 0.72 -2.40 11.22
CA VAL A 181 2.00 -2.64 10.51
C VAL A 181 2.47 -1.36 9.81
N GLU A 182 1.57 -0.57 9.25
CA GLU A 182 1.88 0.74 8.65
C GLU A 182 2.40 1.74 9.71
N VAL A 183 1.79 1.74 10.90
CA VAL A 183 2.30 2.56 12.01
C VAL A 183 3.75 2.20 12.34
N VAL A 184 4.02 0.90 12.47
CA VAL A 184 5.38 0.41 12.72
C VAL A 184 6.31 0.76 11.56
N GLY A 185 5.88 0.56 10.31
CA GLY A 185 6.63 0.94 9.11
C GLY A 185 6.99 2.43 9.09
N THR A 186 6.03 3.31 9.41
CA THR A 186 6.25 4.77 9.46
C THR A 186 7.33 5.12 10.48
N LEU A 187 7.31 4.52 11.65
CA LEU A 187 8.34 4.75 12.66
C LEU A 187 9.71 4.22 12.21
N ILE A 188 9.76 3.02 11.62
CA ILE A 188 11.00 2.44 11.09
C ILE A 188 11.58 3.36 10.01
N GLY A 189 10.80 3.79 9.04
CA GLY A 189 11.23 4.68 7.95
C GLY A 189 11.76 6.00 8.48
N TYR A 190 11.04 6.64 9.39
CA TYR A 190 11.45 7.89 10.02
C TYR A 190 12.77 7.76 10.77
N PHE A 191 12.88 6.78 11.68
CA PHE A 191 14.09 6.61 12.48
C PHE A 191 15.30 6.18 11.65
N ALA A 192 15.11 5.32 10.65
CA ALA A 192 16.20 4.88 9.78
C ALA A 192 16.87 6.07 9.09
N VAL A 193 16.09 6.97 8.50
CA VAL A 193 16.64 8.16 7.81
C VAL A 193 17.12 9.22 8.80
N HIS A 194 16.48 9.36 9.95
CA HIS A 194 16.90 10.31 10.98
C HIS A 194 18.27 9.93 11.60
N ILE A 195 18.54 8.63 11.74
CA ILE A 195 19.81 8.12 12.24
C ILE A 195 20.92 8.20 11.17
N ALA A 196 20.59 7.94 9.92
CA ALA A 196 21.52 7.86 8.81
C ALA A 196 20.95 8.52 7.55
N SER A 197 20.97 9.86 7.51
CA SER A 197 20.44 10.64 6.37
C SER A 197 21.08 10.29 5.02
N VAL A 198 22.29 9.75 5.03
CA VAL A 198 22.97 9.29 3.80
C VAL A 198 22.22 8.19 3.07
N ILE A 199 21.37 7.42 3.77
CA ILE A 199 20.56 6.36 3.15
C ILE A 199 19.26 6.89 2.54
N LEU A 200 18.91 8.16 2.73
CA LEU A 200 17.64 8.74 2.29
C LEU A 200 17.34 8.46 0.81
N PRO A 201 18.24 8.75 -0.17
CA PRO A 201 17.96 8.49 -1.57
C PRO A 201 17.63 7.02 -1.84
N PHE A 202 18.41 6.11 -1.27
CA PHE A 202 18.16 4.68 -1.43
C PHE A 202 16.86 4.24 -0.76
N ALA A 203 16.55 4.75 0.45
CA ALA A 203 15.33 4.41 1.19
C ALA A 203 14.06 4.88 0.46
N LEU A 204 14.08 6.09 -0.13
CA LEU A 204 13.01 6.61 -0.97
C LEU A 204 12.78 5.71 -2.19
N ALA A 205 13.85 5.40 -2.93
CA ALA A 205 13.77 4.55 -4.12
C ALA A 205 13.34 3.11 -3.77
N PHE A 206 13.83 2.58 -2.66
CA PHE A 206 13.43 1.25 -2.18
C PHE A 206 11.93 1.19 -1.89
N ALA A 207 11.39 2.15 -1.13
CA ALA A 207 9.97 2.23 -0.86
C ALA A 207 9.13 2.43 -2.14
N GLY A 208 9.56 3.33 -3.05
CA GLY A 208 8.92 3.48 -4.36
C GLY A 208 8.94 2.20 -5.20
N GLY A 209 10.04 1.46 -5.17
CA GLY A 209 10.21 0.19 -5.88
C GLY A 209 9.30 -0.93 -5.35
N THR A 210 9.13 -1.03 -4.03
CA THR A 210 8.16 -1.98 -3.43
C THR A 210 6.74 -1.64 -3.84
N MET A 211 6.34 -0.36 -3.81
CA MET A 211 5.02 0.09 -4.24
C MET A 211 4.77 -0.22 -5.73
N LEU A 212 5.75 0.06 -6.62
CA LEU A 212 5.63 -0.28 -8.03
C LEU A 212 5.45 -1.79 -8.26
N TYR A 213 6.13 -2.61 -7.47
CA TYR A 213 5.99 -4.07 -7.55
C TYR A 213 4.57 -4.49 -7.20
N VAL A 214 4.02 -4.05 -6.05
CA VAL A 214 2.63 -4.36 -5.63
C VAL A 214 1.62 -3.93 -6.69
N ILE A 215 1.71 -2.70 -7.18
CA ILE A 215 0.79 -2.17 -8.18
C ILE A 215 0.80 -3.05 -9.44
N SER A 216 1.99 -3.42 -9.93
CA SER A 216 2.16 -4.10 -11.20
C SER A 216 1.87 -5.58 -11.14
N ASP A 217 2.28 -6.26 -10.06
CA ASP A 217 2.20 -7.71 -9.93
C ASP A 217 0.86 -8.17 -9.32
N GLU A 218 0.21 -7.31 -8.53
CA GLU A 218 -0.98 -7.70 -7.79
C GLU A 218 -2.20 -6.85 -8.11
N ILE A 219 -2.17 -5.53 -7.85
CA ILE A 219 -3.38 -4.71 -7.88
C ILE A 219 -3.92 -4.56 -9.32
N ILE A 220 -3.07 -4.25 -10.29
CA ILE A 220 -3.51 -4.13 -11.69
C ILE A 220 -4.05 -5.45 -12.21
N PRO A 221 -3.36 -6.60 -12.08
CA PRO A 221 -3.91 -7.89 -12.52
C PRO A 221 -5.25 -8.24 -11.84
N ASP A 222 -5.38 -8.04 -10.54
CA ASP A 222 -6.60 -8.34 -9.79
C ASP A 222 -7.78 -7.50 -10.29
N THR A 223 -7.62 -6.17 -10.38
CA THR A 223 -8.68 -5.25 -10.83
C THR A 223 -9.08 -5.45 -12.29
N HIS A 224 -8.28 -6.17 -13.08
CA HIS A 224 -8.55 -6.47 -14.49
C HIS A 224 -9.05 -7.91 -14.73
N ALA A 225 -9.15 -8.74 -13.67
CA ALA A 225 -9.53 -10.16 -13.80
C ALA A 225 -11.03 -10.40 -14.01
N HIS A 226 -11.90 -9.46 -13.60
CA HIS A 226 -13.36 -9.69 -13.49
C HIS A 226 -14.20 -9.12 -14.65
N GLY A 227 -13.60 -8.79 -15.81
CA GLY A 227 -14.32 -8.31 -16.99
C GLY A 227 -14.65 -6.81 -16.99
N HIS A 228 -14.11 -6.02 -16.06
CA HIS A 228 -14.36 -4.58 -15.93
C HIS A 228 -13.12 -3.72 -16.22
N GLN A 229 -12.18 -4.22 -17.02
CA GLN A 229 -10.85 -3.63 -17.28
C GLN A 229 -10.90 -2.15 -17.65
N LYS A 230 -11.81 -1.75 -18.56
CA LYS A 230 -11.93 -0.34 -18.97
C LYS A 230 -12.29 0.57 -17.78
N GLY A 231 -13.23 0.12 -16.94
CA GLY A 231 -13.62 0.88 -15.75
C GLY A 231 -12.48 1.01 -14.75
N ALA A 232 -11.77 -0.08 -14.49
CA ALA A 232 -10.59 -0.11 -13.63
C ALA A 232 -9.48 0.82 -14.18
N THR A 233 -9.19 0.76 -15.49
CA THR A 233 -8.20 1.64 -16.11
C THR A 233 -8.53 3.12 -15.93
N TYR A 234 -9.79 3.54 -16.17
CA TYR A 234 -10.16 4.94 -15.96
C TYR A 234 -10.13 5.34 -14.48
N ALA A 235 -10.51 4.43 -13.57
CA ALA A 235 -10.43 4.70 -12.14
C ALA A 235 -8.98 4.90 -11.69
N LEU A 236 -8.05 4.07 -12.18
CA LEU A 236 -6.61 4.24 -11.94
C LEU A 236 -6.12 5.60 -12.45
N LEU A 237 -6.47 5.99 -13.67
CA LEU A 237 -6.10 7.31 -14.20
C LEU A 237 -6.66 8.45 -13.37
N VAL A 238 -7.89 8.33 -12.86
CA VAL A 238 -8.49 9.35 -11.97
C VAL A 238 -7.70 9.44 -10.66
N GLY A 239 -7.36 8.31 -10.04
CA GLY A 239 -6.54 8.28 -8.82
C GLY A 239 -5.16 8.90 -9.03
N PHE A 240 -4.49 8.53 -10.13
CA PHE A 240 -3.21 9.11 -10.52
C PHE A 240 -3.29 10.63 -10.72
N CYS A 241 -4.28 11.11 -11.48
CA CYS A 241 -4.46 12.54 -11.73
C CYS A 241 -4.80 13.31 -10.45
N LEU A 242 -5.61 12.73 -9.55
CA LEU A 242 -5.91 13.36 -8.27
C LEU A 242 -4.63 13.58 -7.45
N MET A 243 -3.80 12.56 -7.32
CA MET A 243 -2.55 12.66 -6.57
C MET A 243 -1.56 13.62 -7.25
N LEU A 244 -1.45 13.60 -8.60
CA LEU A 244 -0.64 14.53 -9.37
C LEU A 244 -1.07 15.99 -9.13
N VAL A 245 -2.39 16.27 -9.16
CA VAL A 245 -2.92 17.62 -8.90
C VAL A 245 -2.62 18.04 -7.46
N THR A 246 -2.76 17.12 -6.50
CA THR A 246 -2.45 17.39 -5.10
C THR A 246 -0.97 17.73 -4.93
N ASP A 247 -0.09 16.95 -5.54
CA ASP A 247 1.36 17.17 -5.49
C ASP A 247 1.75 18.52 -6.09
N VAL A 248 1.23 18.87 -7.27
CA VAL A 248 1.54 20.15 -7.96
C VAL A 248 0.97 21.38 -7.25
N LEU A 249 -0.19 21.25 -6.59
CA LEU A 249 -0.86 22.41 -5.96
C LEU A 249 -0.43 22.64 -4.51
N LEU A 250 0.01 21.60 -3.81
CA LEU A 250 0.31 21.66 -2.37
C LEU A 250 1.78 21.36 -2.03
N GLY A 251 2.54 20.82 -3.00
CA GLY A 251 3.97 20.44 -2.90
C GLY A 251 4.92 21.50 -3.42
#